data_f68e8c7677613bc26a8ecdab307864f1
#
_entry.id   f68e8c7677613bc26a8ecdab307864f1
#
_cell.length_a   1.000
_cell.length_b   1.000
_cell.length_c   1.000
_cell.angle_alpha   90.00
_cell.angle_beta   90.00
_cell.angle_gamma   90.00
#
_symmetry.space_group_name_H-M   'P 1'
#
loop_
_entity.id
_entity.type
_entity.pdbx_description
1 polymer ?
#
loop_
_entity_poly.entity_id
_entity_poly.type
_entity_poly.pdbx_seq_one_letter_code
_entity_poly.pdbx_strand_id
1 'polypeptide(L)'
;MTLELALAPASSSPPGSSRLAIVPAFNEAASIGEVIEEIRAADPAFEILVVDDGSLDATALIARAHGAHVVSLPFNLGIGGAVQTGFKYALEHSYDTVIRLDGDGQHDPQEIPQLLAPLGRGEADVVVGSRFADGNGDYRPPFARRAGIRWFARLVSLLTGQTLTDTTSGFQAVNARAIRLFAADYPHDYPEVEAAVMVVRHKLRIMEVPARMRGRETGESSITAFRSFYYAIKVTLALLVGIFRRRVVPLEEG
;
A
#
# COMPACT_ATOMS: atom_id res chain seq x y z
N MET A 1 28.86 -13.38 -16.69
CA MET A 1 29.14 -12.96 -15.32
C MET A 1 27.81 -12.99 -14.59
N THR A 2 27.47 -14.14 -13.98
CA THR A 2 26.18 -14.42 -13.34
C THR A 2 26.17 -13.70 -12.00
N LEU A 3 25.25 -12.74 -11.81
CA LEU A 3 25.01 -12.12 -10.50
C LEU A 3 24.30 -13.16 -9.63
N GLU A 4 25.04 -13.76 -8.74
CA GLU A 4 24.51 -14.57 -7.67
C GLU A 4 23.95 -13.61 -6.60
N LEU A 5 22.63 -13.42 -6.58
CA LEU A 5 21.94 -12.78 -5.46
C LEU A 5 22.12 -13.71 -4.26
N ALA A 6 22.90 -13.27 -3.29
CA ALA A 6 22.99 -13.95 -2.00
C ALA A 6 21.64 -13.79 -1.28
N LEU A 7 20.76 -14.78 -1.44
CA LEU A 7 19.54 -14.94 -0.66
C LEU A 7 19.93 -15.30 0.77
N ALA A 8 19.64 -14.43 1.72
CA ALA A 8 19.66 -14.79 3.13
C ALA A 8 18.65 -15.94 3.35
N PRO A 9 18.94 -16.92 4.25
CA PRO A 9 18.05 -18.04 4.48
C PRO A 9 16.71 -17.54 5.01
N ALA A 10 15.60 -18.06 4.43
CA ALA A 10 14.26 -17.80 4.90
C ALA A 10 14.15 -18.16 6.39
N SER A 11 13.63 -17.24 7.19
CA SER A 11 13.37 -17.50 8.60
C SER A 11 12.34 -18.63 8.73
N SER A 12 12.62 -19.62 9.55
CA SER A 12 11.74 -20.76 9.81
C SER A 12 10.62 -20.38 10.78
N SER A 13 9.74 -19.48 10.37
CA SER A 13 8.51 -19.19 11.12
C SER A 13 7.47 -20.29 10.88
N PRO A 14 6.68 -20.66 11.90
CA PRO A 14 5.66 -21.70 11.74
C PRO A 14 4.59 -21.25 10.73
N PRO A 15 3.98 -22.18 9.95
CA PRO A 15 2.93 -21.83 9.01
C PRO A 15 1.75 -21.19 9.74
N GLY A 16 1.36 -19.98 9.32
CA GLY A 16 0.21 -19.24 9.84
C GLY A 16 0.53 -17.92 10.55
N SER A 17 1.78 -17.41 10.52
CA SER A 17 2.13 -16.15 11.18
C SER A 17 3.19 -15.30 10.46
N SER A 18 3.53 -15.59 9.20
CA SER A 18 4.56 -14.81 8.50
C SER A 18 4.00 -13.47 8.03
N ARG A 19 4.57 -12.37 8.58
CA ARG A 19 4.09 -11.01 8.34
C ARG A 19 5.18 -10.16 7.72
N LEU A 20 4.84 -9.44 6.67
CA LEU A 20 5.75 -8.52 5.99
C LEU A 20 5.19 -7.09 5.98
N ALA A 21 6.02 -6.13 6.37
CA ALA A 21 5.77 -4.73 6.13
C ALA A 21 6.46 -4.31 4.82
N ILE A 22 5.70 -3.90 3.81
CA ILE A 22 6.21 -3.34 2.55
C ILE A 22 6.26 -1.83 2.68
N VAL A 23 7.45 -1.26 2.51
CA VAL A 23 7.70 0.17 2.56
C VAL A 23 8.29 0.61 1.21
N PRO A 24 7.46 1.07 0.25
CA PRO A 24 7.96 1.70 -0.96
C PRO A 24 8.62 3.04 -0.59
N ALA A 25 9.80 3.30 -1.16
CA ALA A 25 10.57 4.50 -0.85
C ALA A 25 11.25 5.06 -2.11
N PHE A 26 11.23 6.39 -2.27
CA PHE A 26 11.96 7.10 -3.32
C PHE A 26 12.49 8.42 -2.77
N ASN A 27 13.80 8.51 -2.56
CA ASN A 27 14.49 9.67 -1.95
C ASN A 27 13.92 10.02 -0.56
N GLU A 28 13.83 9.01 0.32
CA GLU A 28 13.31 9.11 1.69
C GLU A 28 14.42 8.88 2.74
N ALA A 29 15.66 9.27 2.43
CA ALA A 29 16.80 9.08 3.34
C ALA A 29 16.60 9.76 4.71
N ALA A 30 15.80 10.82 4.77
CA ALA A 30 15.55 11.54 6.00
C ALA A 30 14.58 10.83 6.97
N SER A 31 13.67 9.99 6.45
CA SER A 31 12.55 9.40 7.20
C SER A 31 12.64 7.87 7.33
N ILE A 32 13.24 7.19 6.34
CA ILE A 32 13.16 5.74 6.22
C ILE A 32 13.69 4.98 7.44
N GLY A 33 14.73 5.47 8.09
CA GLY A 33 15.29 4.85 9.29
C GLY A 33 14.31 4.85 10.46
N GLU A 34 13.67 5.99 10.72
CA GLU A 34 12.67 6.16 11.77
C GLU A 34 11.43 5.29 11.49
N VAL A 35 10.93 5.28 10.24
CA VAL A 35 9.80 4.44 9.82
C VAL A 35 10.06 2.96 10.12
N ILE A 36 11.26 2.44 9.82
CA ILE A 36 11.63 1.06 10.10
C ILE A 36 11.62 0.76 11.60
N GLU A 37 12.19 1.66 12.42
CA GLU A 37 12.21 1.49 13.86
C GLU A 37 10.82 1.53 14.48
N GLU A 38 9.97 2.45 14.02
CA GLU A 38 8.58 2.56 14.49
C GLU A 38 7.74 1.32 14.13
N ILE A 39 7.89 0.76 12.92
CA ILE A 39 7.21 -0.48 12.53
C ILE A 39 7.64 -1.62 13.46
N ARG A 40 8.94 -1.75 13.70
CA ARG A 40 9.48 -2.80 14.58
C ARG A 40 9.03 -2.63 16.03
N ALA A 41 8.91 -1.39 16.49
CA ALA A 41 8.42 -1.10 17.84
C ALA A 41 6.92 -1.37 17.98
N ALA A 42 6.13 -1.16 16.92
CA ALA A 42 4.69 -1.42 16.93
C ALA A 42 4.36 -2.92 16.90
N ASP A 43 5.08 -3.69 16.09
CA ASP A 43 4.93 -5.16 16.07
C ASP A 43 6.24 -5.81 15.59
N PRO A 44 7.05 -6.38 16.51
CA PRO A 44 8.32 -7.01 16.18
C PRO A 44 8.18 -8.32 15.36
N ALA A 45 6.97 -8.82 15.16
CA ALA A 45 6.73 -10.01 14.33
C ALA A 45 6.73 -9.68 12.83
N PHE A 46 6.78 -8.42 12.45
CA PHE A 46 6.93 -8.02 11.05
C PHE A 46 8.38 -8.11 10.60
N GLU A 47 8.63 -8.83 9.52
CA GLU A 47 9.79 -8.58 8.68
C GLU A 47 9.53 -7.32 7.83
N ILE A 48 10.57 -6.52 7.57
CA ILE A 48 10.43 -5.24 6.89
C ILE A 48 11.15 -5.30 5.57
N LEU A 49 10.41 -5.04 4.49
CA LEU A 49 10.93 -4.90 3.14
C LEU A 49 10.80 -3.45 2.67
N VAL A 50 11.93 -2.82 2.45
CA VAL A 50 11.97 -1.54 1.73
C VAL A 50 12.15 -1.81 0.26
N VAL A 51 11.22 -1.33 -0.56
CA VAL A 51 11.36 -1.31 -2.02
C VAL A 51 11.83 0.07 -2.44
N ASP A 52 13.12 0.18 -2.68
CA ASP A 52 13.76 1.42 -3.11
C ASP A 52 13.54 1.60 -4.62
N ASP A 53 12.70 2.55 -4.98
CA ASP A 53 12.25 2.82 -6.36
C ASP A 53 13.27 3.66 -7.15
N GLY A 54 14.55 3.26 -7.10
CA GLY A 54 15.62 3.93 -7.82
C GLY A 54 16.04 5.26 -7.20
N SER A 55 16.13 5.35 -5.87
CA SER A 55 16.57 6.55 -5.17
C SER A 55 17.99 6.97 -5.58
N LEU A 56 18.21 8.28 -5.58
CA LEU A 56 19.52 8.89 -5.84
C LEU A 56 20.25 9.30 -4.55
N ASP A 57 19.57 9.21 -3.41
CA ASP A 57 20.09 9.52 -2.08
C ASP A 57 20.50 8.25 -1.31
N ALA A 58 20.72 8.37 -0.01
CA ALA A 58 21.14 7.26 0.85
C ALA A 58 19.99 6.35 1.33
N THR A 59 18.77 6.42 0.76
CA THR A 59 17.59 5.67 1.20
C THR A 59 17.87 4.19 1.38
N ALA A 60 18.36 3.51 0.36
CA ALA A 60 18.64 2.07 0.41
C ALA A 60 19.74 1.71 1.42
N LEU A 61 20.75 2.57 1.56
CA LEU A 61 21.85 2.36 2.51
C LEU A 61 21.34 2.44 3.95
N ILE A 62 20.54 3.47 4.26
CA ILE A 62 19.96 3.68 5.60
C ILE A 62 19.00 2.54 5.94
N ALA A 63 18.14 2.13 5.01
CA ALA A 63 17.21 1.03 5.22
C ALA A 63 17.95 -0.28 5.60
N ARG A 64 19.03 -0.61 4.90
CA ARG A 64 19.87 -1.79 5.23
C ARG A 64 20.54 -1.64 6.59
N ALA A 65 21.05 -0.45 6.93
CA ALA A 65 21.69 -0.19 8.22
C ALA A 65 20.72 -0.37 9.40
N HIS A 66 19.41 -0.08 9.18
CA HIS A 66 18.35 -0.34 10.16
C HIS A 66 17.79 -1.78 10.08
N GLY A 67 18.44 -2.68 9.36
CA GLY A 67 18.12 -4.12 9.35
C GLY A 67 16.87 -4.50 8.57
N ALA A 68 16.44 -3.68 7.61
CA ALA A 68 15.40 -4.05 6.67
C ALA A 68 15.95 -4.85 5.49
N HIS A 69 15.14 -5.75 4.92
CA HIS A 69 15.38 -6.27 3.58
C HIS A 69 15.21 -5.13 2.58
N VAL A 70 16.06 -5.07 1.56
CA VAL A 70 15.99 -3.99 0.56
C VAL A 70 16.07 -4.56 -0.85
N VAL A 71 15.02 -4.30 -1.62
CA VAL A 71 15.01 -4.51 -3.07
C VAL A 71 15.16 -3.14 -3.73
N SER A 72 16.29 -2.92 -4.42
CA SER A 72 16.52 -1.67 -5.17
C SER A 72 16.18 -1.88 -6.63
N LEU A 73 15.28 -1.06 -7.16
CA LEU A 73 14.90 -1.06 -8.57
C LEU A 73 15.94 -0.28 -9.40
N PRO A 74 16.22 -0.70 -10.64
CA PRO A 74 17.26 -0.06 -11.45
C PRO A 74 16.90 1.36 -11.89
N PHE A 75 15.63 1.73 -11.84
CA PHE A 75 15.10 3.06 -12.16
C PHE A 75 13.71 3.20 -11.51
N ASN A 76 13.22 4.45 -11.40
CA ASN A 76 11.93 4.74 -10.82
C ASN A 76 10.80 4.17 -11.70
N LEU A 77 10.06 3.20 -11.14
CA LEU A 77 8.86 2.59 -11.76
C LEU A 77 7.56 3.27 -11.29
N GLY A 78 7.65 4.16 -10.30
CA GLY A 78 6.52 4.74 -9.62
C GLY A 78 5.95 3.85 -8.52
N ILE A 79 5.11 4.45 -7.67
CA ILE A 79 4.56 3.80 -6.47
C ILE A 79 3.90 2.45 -6.77
N GLY A 80 3.15 2.33 -7.88
CA GLY A 80 2.51 1.08 -8.27
C GLY A 80 3.50 -0.03 -8.56
N GLY A 81 4.59 0.27 -9.29
CA GLY A 81 5.65 -0.70 -9.61
C GLY A 81 6.42 -1.15 -8.36
N ALA A 82 6.76 -0.21 -7.48
CA ALA A 82 7.42 -0.50 -6.22
C ALA A 82 6.56 -1.39 -5.32
N VAL A 83 5.29 -1.05 -5.15
CA VAL A 83 4.34 -1.84 -4.34
C VAL A 83 4.12 -3.23 -4.92
N GLN A 84 3.95 -3.35 -6.25
CA GLN A 84 3.83 -4.67 -6.88
C GLN A 84 5.08 -5.52 -6.67
N THR A 85 6.26 -4.93 -6.73
CA THR A 85 7.51 -5.63 -6.42
C THR A 85 7.50 -6.19 -5.00
N GLY A 86 7.01 -5.41 -4.04
CA GLY A 86 6.84 -5.87 -2.66
C GLY A 86 5.86 -7.03 -2.54
N PHE A 87 4.73 -7.01 -3.24
CA PHE A 87 3.78 -8.14 -3.25
C PHE A 87 4.33 -9.39 -3.93
N LYS A 88 5.13 -9.25 -5.00
CA LYS A 88 5.83 -10.37 -5.61
C LYS A 88 6.82 -11.01 -4.64
N TYR A 89 7.61 -10.18 -3.94
CA TYR A 89 8.49 -10.64 -2.88
C TYR A 89 7.72 -11.39 -1.79
N ALA A 90 6.59 -10.83 -1.32
CA ALA A 90 5.75 -11.47 -0.31
C ALA A 90 5.23 -12.85 -0.77
N LEU A 91 4.79 -12.96 -2.02
CA LEU A 91 4.32 -14.21 -2.59
C LEU A 91 5.43 -15.25 -2.72
N GLU A 92 6.61 -14.86 -3.23
CA GLU A 92 7.78 -15.74 -3.41
C GLU A 92 8.30 -16.29 -2.09
N HIS A 93 8.20 -15.49 -1.00
CA HIS A 93 8.65 -15.89 0.34
C HIS A 93 7.52 -16.43 1.22
N SER A 94 6.33 -16.67 0.64
CA SER A 94 5.19 -17.30 1.33
C SER A 94 4.69 -16.55 2.56
N TYR A 95 4.67 -15.21 2.52
CA TYR A 95 4.04 -14.42 3.58
C TYR A 95 2.51 -14.52 3.51
N ASP A 96 1.88 -14.66 4.67
CA ASP A 96 0.43 -14.78 4.81
C ASP A 96 -0.27 -13.43 4.98
N THR A 97 0.45 -12.47 5.54
CA THR A 97 -0.07 -11.14 5.84
C THR A 97 0.94 -10.09 5.43
N VAL A 98 0.49 -9.09 4.70
CA VAL A 98 1.27 -7.92 4.35
C VAL A 98 0.61 -6.68 4.91
N ILE A 99 1.42 -5.76 5.46
CA ILE A 99 1.04 -4.38 5.69
C ILE A 99 1.86 -3.48 4.78
N ARG A 100 1.22 -2.49 4.18
CA ARG A 100 1.88 -1.44 3.40
C ARG A 100 1.85 -0.13 4.18
N LEU A 101 3.02 0.50 4.29
CA LEU A 101 3.19 1.87 4.80
C LEU A 101 4.09 2.64 3.84
N ASP A 102 3.90 3.95 3.74
CA ASP A 102 4.77 4.79 2.92
C ASP A 102 6.04 5.18 3.69
N GLY A 103 7.17 5.33 2.99
CA GLY A 103 8.48 5.63 3.58
C GLY A 103 8.64 7.07 4.08
N ASP A 104 7.63 7.93 3.91
CA ASP A 104 7.65 9.34 4.29
C ASP A 104 7.19 9.62 5.75
N GLY A 105 6.86 8.56 6.52
CA GLY A 105 6.47 8.64 7.93
C GLY A 105 5.06 9.19 8.19
N GLN A 106 4.23 9.39 7.16
CA GLN A 106 2.85 9.87 7.37
C GLN A 106 1.93 8.82 8.01
N HIS A 107 2.19 7.54 7.78
CA HIS A 107 1.40 6.45 8.38
C HIS A 107 1.91 6.15 9.79
N ASP A 108 1.02 6.18 10.78
CA ASP A 108 1.38 5.86 12.15
C ASP A 108 1.36 4.33 12.37
N PRO A 109 2.52 3.67 12.61
CA PRO A 109 2.57 2.23 12.82
C PRO A 109 1.80 1.75 14.06
N GLN A 110 1.47 2.64 15.01
CA GLN A 110 0.62 2.27 16.15
C GLN A 110 -0.81 1.89 15.75
N GLU A 111 -1.23 2.25 14.55
CA GLU A 111 -2.54 1.89 13.99
C GLU A 111 -2.54 0.49 13.32
N ILE A 112 -1.39 -0.18 13.19
CA ILE A 112 -1.27 -1.54 12.60
C ILE A 112 -2.25 -2.55 13.21
N PRO A 113 -2.42 -2.65 14.55
CA PRO A 113 -3.35 -3.61 15.14
C PRO A 113 -4.79 -3.46 14.66
N GLN A 114 -5.24 -2.23 14.38
CA GLN A 114 -6.60 -1.97 13.89
C GLN A 114 -6.80 -2.48 12.46
N LEU A 115 -5.75 -2.38 11.62
CA LEU A 115 -5.81 -2.91 10.27
C LEU A 115 -5.75 -4.44 10.24
N LEU A 116 -5.01 -5.06 11.15
CA LEU A 116 -4.87 -6.51 11.23
C LEU A 116 -6.12 -7.20 11.81
N ALA A 117 -6.85 -6.55 12.69
CA ALA A 117 -7.97 -7.16 13.41
C ALA A 117 -9.06 -7.73 12.47
N PRO A 118 -9.56 -7.02 11.44
CA PRO A 118 -10.55 -7.58 10.52
C PRO A 118 -10.00 -8.74 9.67
N LEU A 119 -8.70 -8.71 9.30
CA LEU A 119 -8.05 -9.83 8.59
C LEU A 119 -8.03 -11.07 9.48
N GLY A 120 -7.61 -10.92 10.74
CA GLY A 120 -7.54 -12.02 11.71
C GLY A 120 -8.90 -12.67 12.02
N ARG A 121 -9.98 -11.89 11.97
CA ARG A 121 -11.36 -12.40 12.12
C ARG A 121 -11.94 -12.96 10.81
N GLY A 122 -11.20 -12.92 9.71
CA GLY A 122 -11.68 -13.34 8.41
C GLY A 122 -12.83 -12.47 7.85
N GLU A 123 -12.94 -11.22 8.26
CA GLU A 123 -14.01 -10.30 7.82
C GLU A 123 -13.65 -9.60 6.51
N ALA A 124 -12.36 -9.41 6.24
CA ALA A 124 -11.83 -8.77 5.04
C ALA A 124 -10.63 -9.51 4.47
N ASP A 125 -10.36 -9.29 3.19
CA ASP A 125 -9.16 -9.72 2.50
C ASP A 125 -8.16 -8.56 2.32
N VAL A 126 -8.71 -7.33 2.29
CA VAL A 126 -7.98 -6.06 2.25
C VAL A 126 -8.58 -5.11 3.26
N VAL A 127 -7.77 -4.51 4.11
CA VAL A 127 -8.17 -3.48 5.08
C VAL A 127 -7.41 -2.21 4.78
N VAL A 128 -8.12 -1.09 4.67
CA VAL A 128 -7.57 0.24 4.37
C VAL A 128 -7.70 1.13 5.59
N GLY A 129 -6.60 1.74 6.02
CA GLY A 129 -6.61 2.79 7.04
C GLY A 129 -7.15 4.09 6.46
N SER A 130 -8.32 4.51 6.89
CA SER A 130 -9.01 5.70 6.37
C SER A 130 -8.85 6.89 7.29
N ARG A 131 -8.52 8.05 6.70
CA ARG A 131 -8.48 9.35 7.38
C ARG A 131 -9.87 9.90 7.72
N PHE A 132 -10.92 9.30 7.17
CA PHE A 132 -12.27 9.85 7.18
C PHE A 132 -13.34 8.90 7.75
N ALA A 133 -12.98 7.68 8.12
CA ALA A 133 -13.95 6.66 8.56
C ALA A 133 -14.70 7.07 9.84
N ASP A 134 -14.06 7.78 10.78
CA ASP A 134 -14.69 8.22 12.04
C ASP A 134 -15.51 9.52 11.89
N GLY A 135 -15.43 10.20 10.77
CA GLY A 135 -16.03 11.52 10.62
C GLY A 135 -15.38 12.64 11.44
N ASN A 136 -14.50 12.32 12.38
CA ASN A 136 -13.87 13.23 13.35
C ASN A 136 -12.35 13.43 13.13
N GLY A 137 -11.79 12.95 12.03
CA GLY A 137 -10.35 13.04 11.77
C GLY A 137 -9.85 14.50 11.73
N ASP A 138 -8.73 14.77 12.41
CA ASP A 138 -8.07 16.09 12.41
C ASP A 138 -7.48 16.46 11.05
N TYR A 139 -7.45 15.52 10.10
CA TYR A 139 -6.93 15.76 8.76
C TYR A 139 -7.89 16.64 7.93
N ARG A 140 -7.48 17.89 7.74
CA ARG A 140 -8.25 18.90 6.97
C ARG A 140 -7.51 19.26 5.67
N PRO A 141 -7.66 18.45 4.61
CA PRO A 141 -7.05 18.79 3.33
C PRO A 141 -7.67 20.06 2.73
N PRO A 142 -6.94 20.77 1.86
CA PRO A 142 -7.48 21.87 1.07
C PRO A 142 -8.77 21.46 0.37
N PHE A 143 -9.71 22.40 0.22
CA PHE A 143 -11.06 22.14 -0.30
C PHE A 143 -11.06 21.34 -1.61
N ALA A 144 -10.21 21.70 -2.57
CA ALA A 144 -10.11 21.00 -3.87
C ALA A 144 -9.69 19.52 -3.70
N ARG A 145 -8.73 19.25 -2.83
CA ARG A 145 -8.28 17.87 -2.52
C ARG A 145 -9.40 17.07 -1.85
N ARG A 146 -10.11 17.67 -0.89
CA ARG A 146 -11.26 17.06 -0.22
C ARG A 146 -12.39 16.72 -1.17
N ALA A 147 -12.69 17.62 -2.12
CA ALA A 147 -13.69 17.38 -3.16
C ALA A 147 -13.30 16.21 -4.07
N GLY A 148 -12.03 16.11 -4.47
CA GLY A 148 -11.50 15.01 -5.27
C GLY A 148 -11.59 13.65 -4.53
N ILE A 149 -11.17 13.58 -3.27
CA ILE A 149 -11.27 12.37 -2.46
C ILE A 149 -12.73 11.90 -2.35
N ARG A 150 -13.66 12.81 -2.06
CA ARG A 150 -15.10 12.48 -1.97
C ARG A 150 -15.70 12.03 -3.31
N TRP A 151 -15.23 12.60 -4.40
CA TRP A 151 -15.65 12.18 -5.74
C TRP A 151 -15.23 10.74 -6.01
N PHE A 152 -13.94 10.43 -5.81
CA PHE A 152 -13.44 9.06 -6.00
C PHE A 152 -14.07 8.06 -5.04
N ALA A 153 -14.23 8.41 -3.78
CA ALA A 153 -14.91 7.58 -2.80
C ALA A 153 -16.34 7.21 -3.26
N ARG A 154 -17.12 8.19 -3.74
CA ARG A 154 -18.47 7.96 -4.27
C ARG A 154 -18.45 7.10 -5.54
N LEU A 155 -17.54 7.40 -6.47
CA LEU A 155 -17.42 6.65 -7.72
C LEU A 155 -17.06 5.19 -7.45
N VAL A 156 -16.04 4.96 -6.63
CA VAL A 156 -15.63 3.60 -6.26
C VAL A 156 -16.73 2.88 -5.48
N SER A 157 -17.40 3.56 -4.54
CA SER A 157 -18.52 2.99 -3.80
C SER A 157 -19.68 2.58 -4.72
N LEU A 158 -19.99 3.39 -5.75
CA LEU A 158 -20.99 3.05 -6.75
C LEU A 158 -20.59 1.83 -7.58
N LEU A 159 -19.32 1.76 -8.00
CA LEU A 159 -18.81 0.68 -8.84
C LEU A 159 -18.65 -0.65 -8.08
N THR A 160 -18.37 -0.57 -6.78
CA THR A 160 -18.09 -1.74 -5.93
C THR A 160 -19.31 -2.20 -5.12
N GLY A 161 -20.33 -1.34 -4.97
CA GLY A 161 -21.46 -1.57 -4.07
C GLY A 161 -21.08 -1.51 -2.58
N GLN A 162 -19.86 -1.05 -2.25
CA GLN A 162 -19.36 -0.92 -0.88
C GLN A 162 -19.10 0.54 -0.54
N THR A 163 -19.41 0.95 0.69
CA THR A 163 -19.15 2.33 1.13
C THR A 163 -17.68 2.46 1.49
N LEU A 164 -16.92 3.19 0.67
CA LEU A 164 -15.54 3.56 0.92
C LEU A 164 -15.45 5.08 1.08
N THR A 165 -14.65 5.55 2.03
CA THR A 165 -14.50 6.97 2.36
C THR A 165 -13.13 7.54 1.98
N ASP A 166 -12.10 6.69 1.93
CA ASP A 166 -10.72 7.06 1.60
C ASP A 166 -10.05 6.08 0.64
N THR A 167 -10.38 6.18 -0.62
CA THR A 167 -9.81 5.34 -1.68
C THR A 167 -8.39 5.76 -2.10
N THR A 168 -7.79 6.72 -1.40
CA THR A 168 -6.45 7.25 -1.73
C THR A 168 -5.40 6.96 -0.65
N SER A 169 -5.76 6.14 0.34
CA SER A 169 -4.84 5.75 1.40
C SER A 169 -3.94 4.59 0.97
N GLY A 170 -2.63 4.78 1.12
CA GLY A 170 -1.63 3.74 0.95
C GLY A 170 -1.47 2.84 2.17
N PHE A 171 -2.06 3.19 3.31
CA PHE A 171 -1.99 2.40 4.53
C PHE A 171 -2.96 1.22 4.46
N GLN A 172 -2.44 0.04 4.17
CA GLN A 172 -3.27 -1.14 3.87
C GLN A 172 -2.72 -2.39 4.52
N ALA A 173 -3.60 -3.27 5.00
CA ALA A 173 -3.27 -4.63 5.39
C ALA A 173 -4.00 -5.62 4.49
N VAL A 174 -3.33 -6.70 4.09
CA VAL A 174 -3.87 -7.69 3.14
C VAL A 174 -3.52 -9.12 3.56
N ASN A 175 -4.40 -10.07 3.25
CA ASN A 175 -4.17 -11.48 3.47
C ASN A 175 -3.55 -12.19 2.26
N ALA A 176 -3.25 -13.48 2.38
CA ALA A 176 -2.62 -14.27 1.33
C ALA A 176 -3.41 -14.29 0.00
N ARG A 177 -4.74 -14.17 0.03
CA ARG A 177 -5.56 -14.11 -1.19
C ARG A 177 -5.31 -12.82 -1.96
N ALA A 178 -5.27 -11.69 -1.24
CA ALA A 178 -4.99 -10.40 -1.84
C ALA A 178 -3.52 -10.27 -2.25
N ILE A 179 -2.56 -10.86 -1.51
CA ILE A 179 -1.15 -10.93 -1.91
C ILE A 179 -1.02 -11.59 -3.29
N ARG A 180 -1.66 -12.75 -3.51
CA ARG A 180 -1.65 -13.43 -4.83
C ARG A 180 -2.20 -12.56 -5.94
N LEU A 181 -3.31 -11.86 -5.70
CA LEU A 181 -3.90 -10.95 -6.68
C LEU A 181 -2.94 -9.81 -7.02
N PHE A 182 -2.41 -9.12 -6.01
CA PHE A 182 -1.58 -7.94 -6.18
C PHE A 182 -0.19 -8.26 -6.72
N ALA A 183 0.36 -9.42 -6.44
CA ALA A 183 1.59 -9.90 -7.06
C ALA A 183 1.42 -10.13 -8.56
N ALA A 184 0.29 -10.71 -8.99
CA ALA A 184 0.02 -11.02 -10.39
C ALA A 184 -0.37 -9.77 -11.21
N ASP A 185 -1.22 -8.90 -10.67
CA ASP A 185 -1.66 -7.66 -11.31
C ASP A 185 -1.82 -6.57 -10.24
N TYR A 186 -1.17 -5.43 -10.44
CA TYR A 186 -1.29 -4.27 -9.57
C TYR A 186 -1.29 -3.00 -10.39
N PRO A 187 -2.19 -2.06 -10.12
CA PRO A 187 -2.29 -0.83 -10.89
C PRO A 187 -1.04 0.05 -10.76
N HIS A 188 -0.59 0.64 -11.85
CA HIS A 188 0.62 1.47 -11.88
C HIS A 188 0.33 2.95 -11.69
N ASP A 189 -0.71 3.47 -12.36
CA ASP A 189 -0.97 4.92 -12.45
C ASP A 189 -1.67 5.47 -11.20
N TYR A 190 -2.70 4.76 -10.70
CA TYR A 190 -3.54 5.19 -9.56
C TYR A 190 -3.80 3.99 -8.63
N PRO A 191 -2.74 3.45 -8.03
CA PRO A 191 -2.77 2.13 -7.44
C PRO A 191 -3.83 1.98 -6.35
N GLU A 192 -4.04 2.97 -5.50
CA GLU A 192 -4.99 2.86 -4.38
C GLU A 192 -6.44 2.77 -4.89
N VAL A 193 -6.81 3.68 -5.80
CA VAL A 193 -8.19 3.79 -6.31
C VAL A 193 -8.55 2.60 -7.19
N GLU A 194 -7.64 2.23 -8.10
CA GLU A 194 -7.85 1.10 -9.02
C GLU A 194 -7.80 -0.25 -8.30
N ALA A 195 -6.94 -0.40 -7.29
CA ALA A 195 -6.85 -1.63 -6.49
C ALA A 195 -8.16 -1.92 -5.74
N ALA A 196 -8.84 -0.90 -5.22
CA ALA A 196 -10.13 -1.09 -4.56
C ALA A 196 -11.19 -1.70 -5.51
N VAL A 197 -11.26 -1.20 -6.75
CA VAL A 197 -12.15 -1.78 -7.79
C VAL A 197 -11.70 -3.19 -8.17
N MET A 198 -10.39 -3.43 -8.31
CA MET A 198 -9.84 -4.73 -8.65
C MET A 198 -10.16 -5.78 -7.59
N VAL A 199 -10.01 -5.44 -6.30
CA VAL A 199 -10.33 -6.30 -5.15
C VAL A 199 -11.78 -6.81 -5.24
N VAL A 200 -12.73 -5.88 -5.40
CA VAL A 200 -14.16 -6.25 -5.47
C VAL A 200 -14.49 -7.07 -6.73
N ARG A 201 -13.90 -6.73 -7.87
CA ARG A 201 -14.07 -7.51 -9.11
C ARG A 201 -13.58 -8.95 -8.99
N HIS A 202 -12.56 -9.21 -8.17
CA HIS A 202 -12.07 -10.56 -7.89
C HIS A 202 -12.77 -11.21 -6.69
N LYS A 203 -13.93 -10.68 -6.27
CA LYS A 203 -14.73 -11.19 -5.16
C LYS A 203 -13.97 -11.23 -3.83
N LEU A 204 -12.98 -10.38 -3.66
CA LEU A 204 -12.32 -10.15 -2.38
C LEU A 204 -13.07 -9.07 -1.61
N ARG A 205 -12.99 -9.16 -0.29
CA ARG A 205 -13.67 -8.22 0.62
C ARG A 205 -12.70 -7.11 1.01
N ILE A 206 -13.11 -5.88 0.81
CA ILE A 206 -12.39 -4.69 1.25
C ILE A 206 -13.14 -4.03 2.42
N MET A 207 -12.42 -3.56 3.42
CA MET A 207 -12.97 -2.86 4.58
C MET A 207 -12.10 -1.64 4.89
N GLU A 208 -12.71 -0.57 5.37
CA GLU A 208 -12.00 0.57 5.94
C GLU A 208 -12.07 0.55 7.46
N VAL A 209 -10.98 0.95 8.09
CA VAL A 209 -10.90 1.22 9.52
C VAL A 209 -10.36 2.63 9.72
N PRO A 210 -10.74 3.33 10.79
CA PRO A 210 -10.13 4.62 11.10
C PRO A 210 -8.64 4.46 11.31
N ALA A 211 -7.85 5.38 10.77
CA ALA A 211 -6.42 5.42 11.02
C ALA A 211 -5.92 6.86 11.07
N ARG A 212 -5.15 7.16 12.10
CA ARG A 212 -4.49 8.45 12.22
C ARG A 212 -3.34 8.52 11.24
N MET A 213 -3.20 9.68 10.62
CA MET A 213 -2.06 9.98 9.77
C MET A 213 -1.41 11.27 10.23
N ARG A 214 -0.10 11.26 10.25
CA ARG A 214 0.71 12.43 10.62
C ARG A 214 0.72 13.44 9.48
N GLY A 215 0.89 14.71 9.81
CA GLY A 215 1.17 15.73 8.80
C GLY A 215 2.54 15.48 8.18
N ARG A 216 2.69 15.77 6.88
CA ARG A 216 4.00 15.70 6.23
C ARG A 216 4.89 16.79 6.83
N GLU A 217 6.01 16.43 7.42
CA GLU A 217 6.95 17.38 8.02
C GLU A 217 7.86 18.04 6.98
N THR A 218 8.07 17.39 5.83
CA THR A 218 8.96 17.85 4.76
C THR A 218 8.31 17.67 3.39
N GLY A 219 8.49 18.67 2.51
CA GLY A 219 8.10 18.63 1.11
C GLY A 219 6.86 19.47 0.76
N GLU A 220 6.95 20.20 -0.36
CA GLU A 220 5.81 20.96 -0.91
C GLU A 220 4.92 20.07 -1.77
N SER A 221 3.60 20.21 -1.61
CA SER A 221 2.64 19.56 -2.51
C SER A 221 2.69 20.24 -3.89
N SER A 222 3.24 19.57 -4.89
CA SER A 222 3.37 20.09 -6.27
C SER A 222 2.04 20.06 -7.07
N ILE A 223 0.90 19.81 -6.43
CA ILE A 223 -0.39 19.64 -7.12
C ILE A 223 -1.13 20.97 -7.23
N THR A 224 -1.12 21.57 -8.42
CA THR A 224 -1.97 22.73 -8.76
C THR A 224 -3.41 22.32 -9.02
N ALA A 225 -4.38 23.27 -8.91
CA ALA A 225 -5.80 23.01 -9.14
C ALA A 225 -6.08 22.40 -10.54
N PHE A 226 -5.35 22.85 -11.58
CA PHE A 226 -5.46 22.32 -12.93
C PHE A 226 -4.98 20.86 -13.04
N ARG A 227 -3.87 20.53 -12.37
CA ARG A 227 -3.39 19.16 -12.29
C ARG A 227 -4.37 18.26 -11.56
N SER A 228 -5.02 18.74 -10.50
CA SER A 228 -6.06 18.00 -9.77
C SER A 228 -7.26 17.65 -10.64
N PHE A 229 -7.72 18.58 -11.49
CA PHE A 229 -8.83 18.35 -12.42
C PHE A 229 -8.46 17.34 -13.52
N TYR A 230 -7.30 17.51 -14.14
CA TYR A 230 -6.77 16.56 -15.13
C TYR A 230 -6.62 15.15 -14.50
N TYR A 231 -6.10 15.08 -13.27
CA TYR A 231 -5.99 13.85 -12.51
C TYR A 231 -7.35 13.19 -12.29
N ALA A 232 -8.37 13.96 -11.90
CA ALA A 232 -9.71 13.43 -11.68
C ALA A 232 -10.31 12.79 -12.96
N ILE A 233 -10.15 13.44 -14.12
CA ILE A 233 -10.60 12.88 -15.40
C ILE A 233 -9.85 11.60 -15.73
N LYS A 234 -8.52 11.61 -15.62
CA LYS A 234 -7.67 10.46 -15.98
C LYS A 234 -7.99 9.24 -15.12
N VAL A 235 -8.13 9.41 -13.80
CA VAL A 235 -8.53 8.34 -12.87
C VAL A 235 -9.93 7.82 -13.19
N THR A 236 -10.89 8.72 -13.44
CA THR A 236 -12.26 8.31 -13.79
C THR A 236 -12.26 7.46 -15.06
N LEU A 237 -11.53 7.86 -16.09
CA LEU A 237 -11.39 7.08 -17.33
C LEU A 237 -10.69 5.74 -17.08
N ALA A 238 -9.61 5.71 -16.29
CA ALA A 238 -8.91 4.48 -15.93
C ALA A 238 -9.84 3.50 -15.21
N LEU A 239 -10.65 3.98 -14.25
CA LEU A 239 -11.66 3.15 -13.57
C LEU A 239 -12.72 2.60 -14.53
N LEU A 240 -13.23 3.43 -15.43
CA LEU A 240 -14.23 2.98 -16.42
C LEU A 240 -13.65 1.93 -17.36
N VAL A 241 -12.44 2.14 -17.87
CA VAL A 241 -11.74 1.15 -18.70
C VAL A 241 -11.41 -0.10 -17.89
N GLY A 242 -10.98 0.06 -16.64
CA GLY A 242 -10.69 -1.04 -15.72
C GLY A 242 -11.86 -1.99 -15.51
N ILE A 243 -13.11 -1.50 -15.53
CA ILE A 243 -14.31 -2.33 -15.42
C ILE A 243 -14.42 -3.34 -16.57
N PHE A 244 -14.00 -2.98 -17.78
CA PHE A 244 -14.04 -3.82 -18.97
C PHE A 244 -12.80 -4.71 -19.15
N ARG A 245 -11.74 -4.49 -18.34
CA ARG A 245 -10.53 -5.30 -18.40
C ARG A 245 -10.85 -6.75 -17.99
N ARG A 246 -10.36 -7.75 -18.74
CA ARG A 246 -10.57 -9.16 -18.39
C ARG A 246 -9.90 -9.46 -17.04
N ARG A 247 -10.51 -10.36 -16.23
CA ARG A 247 -9.87 -10.90 -15.01
C ARG A 247 -8.59 -11.63 -15.41
N VAL A 248 -7.47 -11.22 -14.87
CA VAL A 248 -6.15 -11.76 -15.25
C VAL A 248 -5.78 -13.00 -14.41
N VAL A 249 -6.37 -13.13 -13.22
CA VAL A 249 -6.04 -14.21 -12.28
C VAL A 249 -7.29 -14.99 -11.92
N PRO A 250 -7.38 -16.29 -12.25
CA PRO A 250 -8.33 -17.19 -11.60
C PRO A 250 -7.87 -17.34 -10.14
N LEU A 251 -8.56 -16.71 -9.21
CA LEU A 251 -8.42 -17.11 -7.81
C LEU A 251 -9.16 -18.46 -7.72
N GLU A 252 -8.43 -19.54 -7.43
CA GLU A 252 -9.05 -20.82 -7.15
C GLU A 252 -10.07 -20.62 -6.03
N GLU A 253 -11.29 -21.07 -6.27
CA GLU A 253 -12.35 -21.06 -5.27
C GLU A 253 -11.96 -22.11 -4.22
N GLY A 254 -11.38 -21.67 -3.10
CA GLY A 254 -11.09 -22.50 -1.93
C GLY A 254 -12.25 -22.47 -0.94
#